data_bda3cd2051c325f1fe50cfbf93d4561e
#
_entry.id   bda3cd2051c325f1fe50cfbf93d4561e
#
_cell.length_a   1.000
_cell.length_b   1.000
_cell.length_c   1.000
_cell.angle_alpha   90.00
_cell.angle_beta   90.00
_cell.angle_gamma   90.00
#
_symmetry.space_group_name_H-M   'P 1'
#
loop_
_entity.id
_entity.type
_entity.pdbx_description
1 polymer ?
#
loop_
_entity_poly.entity_id
_entity_poly.type
_entity_poly.pdbx_seq_one_letter_code
_entity_poly.pdbx_strand_id
1 'polypeptide(L)'
;INARDAMPRGGQLTIETCNAELDEAYVRIHVNVTPGPYVRLRVSDTGDGMSEEVLSRIFEPFFTTKPTGKGTGLGLSTVYGIVQQTSGHIDVFSRPQEGTRFDIFLPQAEGTPEPERELPITEEALRGSEIILLVEDESVVRKLAYRVLQDHGYTVLEARKGDEALVLAELHEGPIHLLLTDVVMPEMSGREVGQQLLPLRPEIKVLYMSGYTDDTVLRHGVEESEVPFLQKPFTPEVLMAKVREVLNQHTSDRERHSP
;
A
#
# COMPACT_ATOMS: atom_id res chain seq x y z
N ILE A 1 -8.04 0.14 -11.55
CA ILE A 1 -9.51 0.01 -11.38
C ILE A 1 -10.22 0.75 -12.50
N ASN A 2 -10.01 2.07 -12.71
CA ASN A 2 -10.72 2.85 -13.71
C ASN A 2 -10.56 2.31 -15.14
N ALA A 3 -9.34 1.94 -15.55
CA ALA A 3 -9.09 1.33 -16.85
C ALA A 3 -9.86 0.01 -17.04
N ARG A 4 -9.89 -0.86 -16.01
CA ARG A 4 -10.68 -2.09 -16.05
C ARG A 4 -12.17 -1.81 -16.24
N ASP A 5 -12.70 -0.83 -15.53
CA ASP A 5 -14.11 -0.48 -15.57
C ASP A 5 -14.50 0.16 -16.94
N ALA A 6 -13.52 0.84 -17.59
CA ALA A 6 -13.67 1.38 -18.93
C ALA A 6 -13.53 0.32 -20.04
N MET A 7 -13.11 -0.91 -19.71
CA MET A 7 -12.90 -2.01 -20.65
C MET A 7 -13.74 -3.24 -20.29
N PRO A 8 -15.09 -3.16 -20.24
CA PRO A 8 -15.94 -4.26 -19.77
C PRO A 8 -15.91 -5.50 -20.68
N ARG A 9 -15.50 -5.34 -21.93
CA ARG A 9 -15.36 -6.41 -22.92
C ARG A 9 -13.91 -6.89 -23.08
N GLY A 10 -13.02 -6.48 -22.18
CA GLY A 10 -11.58 -6.65 -22.31
C GLY A 10 -10.96 -5.49 -23.07
N GLY A 11 -9.62 -5.50 -23.13
CA GLY A 11 -8.82 -4.45 -23.76
C GLY A 11 -7.36 -4.57 -23.32
N GLN A 12 -6.58 -3.54 -23.61
CA GLN A 12 -5.18 -3.46 -23.27
C GLN A 12 -4.96 -2.34 -22.27
N LEU A 13 -4.27 -2.65 -21.18
CA LEU A 13 -3.72 -1.68 -20.24
C LEU A 13 -2.19 -1.69 -20.40
N THR A 14 -1.62 -0.52 -20.68
CA THR A 14 -0.18 -0.34 -20.83
C THR A 14 0.31 0.59 -19.73
N ILE A 15 1.38 0.20 -19.04
CA ILE A 15 2.07 1.01 -18.04
C ILE A 15 3.52 1.14 -18.49
N GLU A 16 4.01 2.38 -18.59
CA GLU A 16 5.36 2.70 -19.06
C GLU A 16 6.01 3.72 -18.13
N THR A 17 7.29 3.54 -17.86
CA THR A 17 8.10 4.53 -17.16
C THR A 17 9.30 4.96 -18.02
N CYS A 18 9.63 6.23 -18.00
CA CYS A 18 10.85 6.72 -18.61
C CYS A 18 11.32 8.03 -17.96
N ASN A 19 12.61 8.31 -18.09
CA ASN A 19 13.11 9.63 -17.78
C ASN A 19 12.59 10.64 -18.83
N ALA A 20 12.22 11.83 -18.37
CA ALA A 20 11.73 12.93 -19.19
C ALA A 20 12.39 14.23 -18.76
N GLU A 21 12.59 15.14 -19.68
CA GLU A 21 13.02 16.49 -19.37
C GLU A 21 11.92 17.45 -19.79
N LEU A 22 11.43 18.24 -18.83
CA LEU A 22 10.43 19.26 -19.09
C LEU A 22 11.15 20.58 -19.35
N ASP A 23 11.05 21.05 -20.57
CA ASP A 23 11.70 22.28 -21.02
C ASP A 23 10.86 23.53 -20.71
N GLU A 24 11.46 24.72 -20.98
CA GLU A 24 10.75 25.98 -20.78
C GLU A 24 9.51 26.13 -21.68
N ALA A 25 9.48 25.46 -22.84
CA ALA A 25 8.33 25.53 -23.74
C ALA A 25 7.13 24.76 -23.12
N TYR A 26 7.39 23.62 -22.51
CA TYR A 26 6.38 22.85 -21.77
C TYR A 26 5.84 23.64 -20.56
N VAL A 27 6.74 24.25 -19.79
CA VAL A 27 6.39 25.02 -18.58
C VAL A 27 5.53 26.25 -18.89
N ARG A 28 5.72 26.87 -20.04
CA ARG A 28 4.91 28.06 -20.46
C ARG A 28 3.41 27.75 -20.60
N ILE A 29 3.06 26.52 -20.92
CA ILE A 29 1.67 26.09 -21.15
C ILE A 29 1.08 25.32 -19.99
N HIS A 30 1.90 24.93 -19.00
CA HIS A 30 1.47 24.19 -17.81
C HIS A 30 1.77 24.99 -16.55
N VAL A 31 0.73 25.31 -15.81
CA VAL A 31 0.84 26.07 -14.55
C VAL A 31 1.41 25.16 -13.46
N ASN A 32 2.29 25.70 -12.60
CA ASN A 32 2.93 25.01 -11.47
C ASN A 32 3.91 23.87 -11.84
N VAL A 33 4.50 23.92 -13.04
CA VAL A 33 5.57 23.01 -13.44
C VAL A 33 6.88 23.79 -13.47
N THR A 34 7.96 23.20 -12.99
CA THR A 34 9.33 23.76 -13.10
C THR A 34 10.11 23.03 -14.18
N PRO A 35 10.99 23.71 -14.95
CA PRO A 35 11.85 23.02 -15.90
C PRO A 35 12.84 22.10 -15.17
N GLY A 36 13.17 20.96 -15.78
CA GLY A 36 14.17 20.06 -15.24
C GLY A 36 13.88 18.58 -15.50
N PRO A 37 14.65 17.70 -14.84
CA PRO A 37 14.53 16.26 -15.00
C PRO A 37 13.35 15.71 -14.21
N TYR A 38 12.56 14.86 -14.85
CA TYR A 38 11.40 14.16 -14.31
C TYR A 38 11.45 12.67 -14.66
N VAL A 39 10.73 11.88 -13.90
CA VAL A 39 10.31 10.52 -14.28
C VAL A 39 8.87 10.60 -14.74
N ARG A 40 8.60 10.15 -15.97
CA ARG A 40 7.24 10.02 -16.49
C ARG A 40 6.72 8.61 -16.24
N LEU A 41 5.60 8.50 -15.55
CA LEU A 41 4.76 7.31 -15.47
C LEU A 41 3.57 7.51 -16.39
N ARG A 42 3.45 6.65 -17.41
CA ARG A 42 2.32 6.64 -18.34
C ARG A 42 1.44 5.44 -18.07
N VAL A 43 0.14 5.68 -17.97
CA VAL A 43 -0.89 4.64 -17.89
C VAL A 43 -1.89 4.85 -19.01
N SER A 44 -2.01 3.89 -19.90
CA SER A 44 -2.89 3.97 -21.09
C SER A 44 -3.82 2.77 -21.14
N ASP A 45 -5.08 3.00 -21.44
CA ASP A 45 -6.07 1.94 -21.72
C ASP A 45 -6.73 2.13 -23.09
N THR A 46 -7.28 1.06 -23.62
CA THR A 46 -8.05 1.02 -24.85
C THR A 46 -9.56 0.96 -24.59
N GLY A 47 -10.01 1.60 -23.51
CA GLY A 47 -11.39 1.58 -23.07
C GLY A 47 -12.31 2.58 -23.80
N ASP A 48 -13.46 2.81 -23.23
CA ASP A 48 -14.50 3.67 -23.83
C ASP A 48 -14.08 5.15 -23.94
N GLY A 49 -13.03 5.57 -23.24
CA GLY A 49 -12.58 6.96 -23.21
C GLY A 49 -13.59 7.91 -22.56
N MET A 50 -13.33 9.22 -22.72
CA MET A 50 -14.13 10.28 -22.10
C MET A 50 -14.42 11.41 -23.07
N SER A 51 -15.59 12.04 -22.91
CA SER A 51 -15.92 13.29 -23.59
C SER A 51 -15.16 14.48 -22.97
N GLU A 52 -15.04 15.60 -23.69
CA GLU A 52 -14.43 16.83 -23.18
C GLU A 52 -15.10 17.34 -21.91
N GLU A 53 -16.43 17.22 -21.81
CA GLU A 53 -17.18 17.60 -20.63
C GLU A 53 -16.80 16.76 -19.40
N VAL A 54 -16.64 15.45 -19.55
CA VAL A 54 -16.18 14.55 -18.50
C VAL A 54 -14.72 14.85 -18.15
N LEU A 55 -13.88 14.97 -19.20
CA LEU A 55 -12.43 15.19 -19.04
C LEU A 55 -12.13 16.47 -18.23
N SER A 56 -12.90 17.54 -18.40
CA SER A 56 -12.71 18.79 -17.65
C SER A 56 -12.99 18.67 -16.15
N ARG A 57 -13.68 17.61 -15.72
CA ARG A 57 -14.17 17.44 -14.36
C ARG A 57 -13.59 16.25 -13.60
N ILE A 58 -12.77 15.42 -14.25
CA ILE A 58 -12.31 14.14 -13.66
C ILE A 58 -11.55 14.28 -12.34
N PHE A 59 -10.98 15.44 -12.08
CA PHE A 59 -10.25 15.73 -10.83
C PHE A 59 -11.09 16.44 -9.77
N GLU A 60 -12.36 16.77 -10.08
CA GLU A 60 -13.27 17.32 -9.07
C GLU A 60 -13.60 16.26 -8.02
N PRO A 61 -13.47 16.56 -6.71
CA PRO A 61 -13.89 15.64 -5.67
C PRO A 61 -15.37 15.25 -5.83
N PHE A 62 -15.64 13.96 -5.60
CA PHE A 62 -16.98 13.35 -5.71
C PHE A 62 -17.56 13.27 -7.14
N PHE A 63 -16.87 13.76 -8.17
CA PHE A 63 -17.31 13.60 -9.55
C PHE A 63 -17.15 12.15 -10.00
N THR A 64 -18.23 11.58 -10.53
CA THR A 64 -18.24 10.21 -11.07
C THR A 64 -19.31 10.06 -12.14
N THR A 65 -18.99 9.33 -13.20
CA THR A 65 -19.93 8.90 -14.24
C THR A 65 -20.53 7.53 -13.94
N LYS A 66 -20.09 6.86 -12.87
CA LYS A 66 -20.60 5.54 -12.47
C LYS A 66 -21.94 5.66 -11.75
N PRO A 67 -22.79 4.62 -11.83
CA PRO A 67 -24.05 4.58 -11.09
C PRO A 67 -23.85 4.76 -9.58
N THR A 68 -24.85 5.31 -8.90
CA THR A 68 -24.85 5.52 -7.45
C THR A 68 -24.44 4.26 -6.70
N GLY A 69 -23.44 4.37 -5.83
CA GLY A 69 -22.88 3.27 -5.03
C GLY A 69 -21.75 2.47 -5.70
N LYS A 70 -21.41 2.73 -6.97
CA LYS A 70 -20.29 2.06 -7.67
C LYS A 70 -19.05 2.91 -7.89
N GLY A 71 -19.10 4.17 -7.52
CA GLY A 71 -17.96 5.07 -7.60
C GLY A 71 -18.03 6.15 -6.51
N THR A 72 -16.96 6.34 -5.77
CA THR A 72 -16.85 7.38 -4.73
C THR A 72 -16.57 8.76 -5.30
N GLY A 73 -16.07 8.83 -6.56
CA GLY A 73 -15.60 10.09 -7.16
C GLY A 73 -14.36 10.68 -6.50
N LEU A 74 -13.69 9.94 -5.61
CA LEU A 74 -12.50 10.43 -4.91
C LEU A 74 -11.18 9.95 -5.51
N GLY A 75 -11.17 8.86 -6.28
CA GLY A 75 -9.94 8.22 -6.74
C GLY A 75 -9.01 9.12 -7.55
N LEU A 76 -9.52 9.79 -8.59
CA LEU A 76 -8.70 10.66 -9.44
C LEU A 76 -8.36 11.99 -8.76
N SER A 77 -9.25 12.56 -7.95
CA SER A 77 -8.94 13.75 -7.15
C SER A 77 -7.85 13.48 -6.12
N THR A 78 -7.84 12.28 -5.51
CA THR A 78 -6.75 11.84 -4.62
C THR A 78 -5.43 11.72 -5.38
N VAL A 79 -5.42 11.04 -6.55
CA VAL A 79 -4.22 10.94 -7.39
C VAL A 79 -3.68 12.33 -7.75
N TYR A 80 -4.56 13.25 -8.17
CA TYR A 80 -4.19 14.63 -8.49
C TYR A 80 -3.55 15.32 -7.27
N GLY A 81 -4.16 15.20 -6.09
CA GLY A 81 -3.64 15.77 -4.85
C GLY A 81 -2.25 15.24 -4.50
N ILE A 82 -2.03 13.92 -4.59
CA ILE A 82 -0.73 13.30 -4.34
C ILE A 82 0.33 13.81 -5.32
N VAL A 83 0.01 13.84 -6.62
CA VAL A 83 0.93 14.34 -7.65
C VAL A 83 1.31 15.79 -7.38
N GLN A 84 0.36 16.64 -7.00
CA GLN A 84 0.63 18.05 -6.66
C GLN A 84 1.48 18.18 -5.38
N GLN A 85 1.23 17.38 -4.35
CA GLN A 85 2.03 17.39 -3.11
C GLN A 85 3.49 16.98 -3.34
N THR A 86 3.74 16.14 -4.34
CA THR A 86 5.11 15.75 -4.73
C THR A 86 5.74 16.72 -5.74
N SER A 87 5.17 17.91 -5.96
CA SER A 87 5.59 18.86 -6.98
C SER A 87 5.61 18.27 -8.39
N GLY A 88 4.79 17.26 -8.62
CA GLY A 88 4.61 16.60 -9.89
C GLY A 88 3.53 17.27 -10.75
N HIS A 89 3.36 16.74 -11.95
CA HIS A 89 2.37 17.19 -12.91
C HIS A 89 1.65 15.98 -13.54
N ILE A 90 0.39 16.19 -13.95
CA ILE A 90 -0.41 15.14 -14.59
C ILE A 90 -1.15 15.69 -15.80
N ASP A 91 -0.90 15.06 -16.95
CA ASP A 91 -1.63 15.28 -18.18
C ASP A 91 -2.58 14.14 -18.48
N VAL A 92 -3.73 14.45 -19.04
CA VAL A 92 -4.72 13.44 -19.43
C VAL A 92 -5.15 13.67 -20.88
N PHE A 93 -5.11 12.57 -21.62
CA PHE A 93 -5.56 12.52 -23.02
C PHE A 93 -6.62 11.45 -23.13
N SER A 94 -7.80 11.82 -23.55
CA SER A 94 -8.90 10.87 -23.74
C SER A 94 -9.83 11.34 -24.84
N ARG A 95 -10.36 10.39 -25.61
CA ARG A 95 -11.41 10.61 -26.58
C ARG A 95 -12.40 9.45 -26.51
N PRO A 96 -13.67 9.70 -26.76
CA PRO A 96 -14.67 8.63 -26.82
C PRO A 96 -14.25 7.52 -27.81
N GLN A 97 -14.26 6.27 -27.33
CA GLN A 97 -13.90 5.05 -28.05
C GLN A 97 -12.41 4.92 -28.46
N GLU A 98 -11.54 5.84 -28.03
CA GLU A 98 -10.10 5.78 -28.30
C GLU A 98 -9.28 5.44 -27.04
N GLY A 99 -9.97 5.25 -25.87
CA GLY A 99 -9.33 4.99 -24.60
C GLY A 99 -8.87 6.23 -23.86
N THR A 100 -8.06 6.01 -22.81
CA THR A 100 -7.52 7.09 -21.97
C THR A 100 -6.05 6.88 -21.71
N ARG A 101 -5.30 8.00 -21.66
CA ARG A 101 -3.88 8.04 -21.31
C ARG A 101 -3.66 9.09 -20.23
N PHE A 102 -3.03 8.68 -19.15
CA PHE A 102 -2.50 9.55 -18.09
C PHE A 102 -0.99 9.59 -18.22
N ASP A 103 -0.41 10.78 -18.30
CA ASP A 103 1.03 11.02 -18.20
C ASP A 103 1.30 11.76 -16.87
N ILE A 104 1.94 11.08 -15.92
CA ILE A 104 2.28 11.61 -14.62
C ILE A 104 3.78 11.89 -14.59
N PHE A 105 4.16 13.12 -14.30
CA PHE A 105 5.54 13.57 -14.21
C PHE A 105 5.88 13.82 -12.73
N LEU A 106 6.86 13.09 -12.22
CA LEU A 106 7.38 13.25 -10.87
C LEU A 106 8.79 13.82 -10.95
N PRO A 107 9.15 14.85 -10.16
CA PRO A 107 10.51 15.37 -10.15
C PRO A 107 11.51 14.24 -9.87
N GLN A 108 12.61 14.21 -10.61
CA GLN A 108 13.66 13.24 -10.35
C GLN A 108 14.32 13.60 -9.02
N ALA A 109 14.48 12.60 -8.13
CA ALA A 109 15.20 12.80 -6.88
C ALA A 109 16.66 13.16 -7.15
N GLU A 110 17.16 14.20 -6.47
CA GLU A 110 18.58 14.54 -6.47
C GLU A 110 19.32 13.52 -5.61
N GLY A 111 20.30 12.84 -6.16
CA GLY A 111 21.16 11.88 -5.48
C GLY A 111 21.36 10.61 -6.30
N THR A 112 22.48 9.96 -6.05
CA THR A 112 22.63 8.56 -6.43
C THR A 112 21.57 7.78 -5.69
N PRO A 113 20.79 6.90 -6.33
CA PRO A 113 19.97 5.95 -5.59
C PRO A 113 20.90 5.32 -4.55
N GLU A 114 20.61 5.52 -3.26
CA GLU A 114 21.20 4.61 -2.30
C GLU A 114 20.85 3.23 -2.84
N PRO A 115 21.87 2.38 -3.12
CA PRO A 115 21.52 1.02 -3.45
C PRO A 115 20.64 0.59 -2.27
N GLU A 116 19.35 0.35 -2.55
CA GLU A 116 18.59 -0.49 -1.63
C GLU A 116 19.59 -1.56 -1.25
N ARG A 117 19.96 -1.62 0.01
CA ARG A 117 20.75 -2.74 0.51
C ARG A 117 19.84 -3.95 0.38
N GLU A 118 19.70 -4.40 -0.86
CA GLU A 118 19.48 -5.78 -1.16
C GLU A 118 20.73 -6.50 -0.63
N LEU A 119 20.75 -6.69 0.67
CA LEU A 119 21.41 -7.89 1.16
C LEU A 119 20.76 -8.98 0.31
N PRO A 120 21.53 -9.80 -0.43
CA PRO A 120 20.96 -10.93 -1.10
C PRO A 120 20.41 -11.82 0.01
N ILE A 121 19.17 -11.52 0.42
CA ILE A 121 18.45 -12.37 1.36
C ILE A 121 18.13 -13.58 0.50
N THR A 122 18.93 -14.62 0.67
CA THR A 122 18.68 -15.88 -0.01
C THR A 122 17.26 -16.32 0.35
N GLU A 123 16.52 -16.90 -0.57
CA GLU A 123 15.17 -17.43 -0.30
C GLU A 123 15.13 -18.30 0.96
N GLU A 124 16.23 -18.99 1.25
CA GLU A 124 16.40 -19.79 2.47
C GLU A 124 16.40 -18.92 3.75
N ALA A 125 16.95 -17.71 3.71
CA ALA A 125 16.95 -16.79 4.85
C ALA A 125 15.58 -16.19 5.15
N LEU A 126 14.64 -16.21 4.20
CA LEU A 126 13.26 -15.77 4.35
C LEU A 126 12.33 -16.87 4.88
N ARG A 127 12.76 -18.12 4.88
CA ARG A 127 11.97 -19.24 5.37
C ARG A 127 11.91 -19.29 6.88
N GLY A 128 10.80 -19.81 7.39
CA GLY A 128 10.57 -20.01 8.82
C GLY A 128 9.56 -21.11 9.10
N SER A 129 9.42 -21.48 10.35
CA SER A 129 8.42 -22.44 10.84
C SER A 129 7.54 -21.83 11.95
N GLU A 130 7.69 -20.52 12.15
CA GLU A 130 6.97 -19.78 13.17
C GLU A 130 5.47 -19.73 12.85
N ILE A 131 4.66 -19.54 13.89
CA ILE A 131 3.21 -19.42 13.77
C ILE A 131 2.86 -17.94 13.74
N ILE A 132 2.13 -17.54 12.69
CA ILE A 132 1.73 -16.16 12.41
C ILE A 132 0.21 -16.07 12.46
N LEU A 133 -0.32 -15.17 13.29
CA LEU A 133 -1.73 -14.79 13.27
C LEU A 133 -1.90 -13.62 12.29
N LEU A 134 -2.53 -13.90 11.16
CA LEU A 134 -2.82 -12.94 10.10
C LEU A 134 -4.24 -12.40 10.24
N VAL A 135 -4.38 -11.08 10.38
CA VAL A 135 -5.68 -10.42 10.53
C VAL A 135 -5.83 -9.33 9.47
N GLU A 136 -6.77 -9.52 8.55
CA GLU A 136 -6.96 -8.64 7.39
C GLU A 136 -8.39 -8.79 6.89
N ASP A 137 -9.15 -7.71 6.78
CA ASP A 137 -10.54 -7.75 6.33
C ASP A 137 -10.66 -7.86 4.81
N GLU A 138 -9.72 -7.26 4.05
CA GLU A 138 -9.71 -7.33 2.61
C GLU A 138 -9.27 -8.71 2.10
N SER A 139 -10.22 -9.45 1.53
CA SER A 139 -10.00 -10.86 1.13
C SER A 139 -8.87 -11.08 0.12
N VAL A 140 -8.56 -10.08 -0.72
CA VAL A 140 -7.51 -10.18 -1.74
C VAL A 140 -6.14 -10.07 -1.07
N VAL A 141 -5.95 -9.08 -0.20
CA VAL A 141 -4.71 -8.85 0.54
C VAL A 141 -4.45 -10.04 1.49
N ARG A 142 -5.48 -10.47 2.23
CA ARG A 142 -5.38 -11.61 3.15
C ARG A 142 -4.93 -12.89 2.44
N LYS A 143 -5.56 -13.25 1.30
CA LYS A 143 -5.18 -14.44 0.53
C LYS A 143 -3.77 -14.35 -0.04
N LEU A 144 -3.34 -13.17 -0.48
CA LEU A 144 -1.97 -12.95 -0.96
C LEU A 144 -0.98 -13.17 0.18
N ALA A 145 -1.15 -12.48 1.30
CA ALA A 145 -0.26 -12.60 2.45
C ALA A 145 -0.23 -14.04 2.99
N TYR A 146 -1.41 -14.68 3.13
CA TYR A 146 -1.52 -16.07 3.54
C TYR A 146 -0.68 -17.00 2.66
N ARG A 147 -0.85 -16.90 1.35
CA ARG A 147 -0.13 -17.76 0.40
C ARG A 147 1.38 -17.53 0.45
N VAL A 148 1.81 -16.27 0.44
CA VAL A 148 3.23 -15.92 0.51
C VAL A 148 3.87 -16.48 1.78
N LEU A 149 3.23 -16.34 2.93
CA LEU A 149 3.72 -16.87 4.20
C LEU A 149 3.80 -18.40 4.20
N GLN A 150 2.76 -19.08 3.69
CA GLN A 150 2.76 -20.54 3.60
C GLN A 150 3.85 -21.07 2.65
N ASP A 151 4.03 -20.45 1.50
CA ASP A 151 5.06 -20.84 0.51
C ASP A 151 6.48 -20.73 1.10
N HIS A 152 6.66 -19.90 2.14
CA HIS A 152 7.92 -19.76 2.88
C HIS A 152 8.01 -20.60 4.17
N GLY A 153 7.04 -21.49 4.42
CA GLY A 153 7.09 -22.49 5.49
C GLY A 153 6.42 -22.10 6.81
N TYR A 154 5.84 -20.89 6.91
CA TYR A 154 5.14 -20.44 8.11
C TYR A 154 3.81 -21.14 8.29
N THR A 155 3.42 -21.37 9.55
CA THR A 155 2.05 -21.78 9.90
C THR A 155 1.22 -20.52 10.09
N VAL A 156 0.11 -20.38 9.32
CA VAL A 156 -0.71 -19.18 9.35
C VAL A 156 -2.08 -19.48 9.93
N LEU A 157 -2.43 -18.76 11.01
CA LEU A 157 -3.78 -18.66 11.56
C LEU A 157 -4.45 -17.45 10.91
N GLU A 158 -5.51 -17.68 10.16
CA GLU A 158 -6.17 -16.63 9.36
C GLU A 158 -7.43 -16.12 10.06
N ALA A 159 -7.53 -14.81 10.28
CA ALA A 159 -8.71 -14.13 10.77
C ALA A 159 -9.12 -12.98 9.82
N ARG A 160 -10.44 -12.73 9.72
CA ARG A 160 -11.01 -11.68 8.87
C ARG A 160 -11.27 -10.39 9.63
N LYS A 161 -11.25 -10.47 10.97
CA LYS A 161 -11.55 -9.36 11.88
C LYS A 161 -10.98 -9.63 13.27
N GLY A 162 -10.94 -8.59 14.09
CA GLY A 162 -10.25 -8.63 15.37
C GLY A 162 -10.82 -9.65 16.38
N ASP A 163 -12.15 -9.76 16.49
CA ASP A 163 -12.78 -10.72 17.41
C ASP A 163 -12.46 -12.19 17.03
N GLU A 164 -12.45 -12.52 15.74
CA GLU A 164 -12.03 -13.84 15.25
C GLU A 164 -10.56 -14.12 15.61
N ALA A 165 -9.70 -13.11 15.49
CA ALA A 165 -8.29 -13.23 15.85
C ALA A 165 -8.08 -13.54 17.34
N LEU A 166 -8.83 -12.88 18.23
CA LEU A 166 -8.77 -13.11 19.67
C LEU A 166 -9.21 -14.53 20.02
N VAL A 167 -10.31 -15.01 19.42
CA VAL A 167 -10.79 -16.38 19.62
C VAL A 167 -9.78 -17.41 19.12
N LEU A 168 -9.20 -17.20 17.94
CA LEU A 168 -8.16 -18.09 17.41
C LEU A 168 -6.92 -18.12 18.30
N ALA A 169 -6.52 -16.97 18.83
CA ALA A 169 -5.38 -16.89 19.73
C ALA A 169 -5.66 -17.56 21.09
N GLU A 170 -6.90 -17.54 21.57
CA GLU A 170 -7.29 -18.22 22.81
C GLU A 170 -7.34 -19.74 22.64
N LEU A 171 -7.89 -20.21 21.51
CA LEU A 171 -8.05 -21.64 21.23
C LEU A 171 -6.75 -22.33 20.77
N HIS A 172 -5.79 -21.58 20.29
CA HIS A 172 -4.53 -22.15 19.78
C HIS A 172 -3.64 -22.63 20.94
N GLU A 173 -3.38 -23.93 20.98
CA GLU A 173 -2.42 -24.52 21.91
C GLU A 173 -0.99 -24.34 21.37
N GLY A 174 -0.18 -23.52 22.02
CA GLY A 174 1.21 -23.28 21.63
C GLY A 174 1.54 -21.80 21.38
N PRO A 175 2.79 -21.48 21.02
CA PRO A 175 3.21 -20.12 20.82
C PRO A 175 2.63 -19.55 19.51
N ILE A 176 2.20 -18.30 19.53
CA ILE A 176 1.99 -17.48 18.33
C ILE A 176 3.13 -16.46 18.30
N HIS A 177 3.96 -16.53 17.28
CA HIS A 177 5.21 -15.78 17.24
C HIS A 177 5.03 -14.34 16.72
N LEU A 178 4.07 -14.15 15.79
CA LEU A 178 3.82 -12.86 15.18
C LEU A 178 2.32 -12.64 14.99
N LEU A 179 1.85 -11.45 15.36
CA LEU A 179 0.60 -10.88 14.89
C LEU A 179 0.93 -10.00 13.68
N LEU A 180 0.40 -10.35 12.51
CA LEU A 180 0.42 -9.54 11.30
C LEU A 180 -0.99 -9.02 11.05
N THR A 181 -1.24 -7.74 11.27
CA THR A 181 -2.60 -7.18 11.24
C THR A 181 -2.70 -5.88 10.47
N ASP A 182 -3.81 -5.69 9.75
CA ASP A 182 -4.15 -4.36 9.25
C ASP A 182 -4.41 -3.41 10.42
N VAL A 183 -4.02 -2.14 10.28
CA VAL A 183 -4.28 -1.10 11.28
C VAL A 183 -5.76 -0.73 11.30
N VAL A 184 -6.36 -0.52 10.13
CA VAL A 184 -7.74 -0.04 9.99
C VAL A 184 -8.64 -1.17 9.53
N MET A 185 -9.44 -1.69 10.43
CA MET A 185 -10.43 -2.72 10.15
C MET A 185 -11.79 -2.33 10.75
N PRO A 186 -12.90 -2.83 10.18
CA PRO A 186 -14.23 -2.64 10.77
C PRO A 186 -14.32 -3.22 12.17
N GLU A 187 -15.12 -2.60 13.04
CA GLU A 187 -15.45 -3.04 14.42
C GLU A 187 -14.28 -2.95 15.40
N MET A 188 -13.11 -3.50 15.08
CA MET A 188 -11.93 -3.54 15.95
C MET A 188 -10.66 -3.31 15.11
N SER A 189 -9.91 -2.26 15.42
CA SER A 189 -8.64 -1.95 14.77
C SER A 189 -7.54 -2.96 15.12
N GLY A 190 -6.53 -3.08 14.25
CA GLY A 190 -5.38 -3.95 14.53
C GLY A 190 -4.61 -3.57 15.80
N ARG A 191 -4.63 -2.28 16.17
CA ARG A 191 -4.04 -1.82 17.43
C ARG A 191 -4.79 -2.35 18.65
N GLU A 192 -6.12 -2.32 18.61
CA GLU A 192 -6.94 -2.88 19.68
C GLU A 192 -6.74 -4.39 19.80
N VAL A 193 -6.60 -5.09 18.65
CA VAL A 193 -6.23 -6.52 18.64
C VAL A 193 -4.90 -6.74 19.34
N GLY A 194 -3.86 -5.98 18.96
CA GLY A 194 -2.53 -6.06 19.58
C GLY A 194 -2.57 -5.77 21.09
N GLN A 195 -3.27 -4.73 21.53
CA GLN A 195 -3.42 -4.37 22.94
C GLN A 195 -4.11 -5.46 23.75
N GLN A 196 -5.09 -6.17 23.19
CA GLN A 196 -5.78 -7.26 23.87
C GLN A 196 -4.98 -8.58 23.85
N LEU A 197 -4.17 -8.81 22.81
CA LEU A 197 -3.34 -10.02 22.71
C LEU A 197 -2.07 -9.98 23.56
N LEU A 198 -1.42 -8.83 23.66
CA LEU A 198 -0.16 -8.69 24.40
C LEU A 198 -0.23 -9.14 25.86
N PRO A 199 -1.29 -8.84 26.64
CA PRO A 199 -1.43 -9.39 28.01
C PRO A 199 -1.63 -10.91 28.07
N LEU A 200 -2.28 -11.49 27.04
CA LEU A 200 -2.56 -12.93 26.95
C LEU A 200 -1.35 -13.71 26.43
N ARG A 201 -0.58 -13.09 25.55
CA ARG A 201 0.59 -13.66 24.88
C ARG A 201 1.75 -12.67 24.84
N PRO A 202 2.48 -12.49 25.97
CA PRO A 202 3.50 -11.44 26.09
C PRO A 202 4.68 -11.58 25.12
N GLU A 203 4.89 -12.78 24.56
CA GLU A 203 5.99 -13.08 23.64
C GLU A 203 5.65 -12.78 22.18
N ILE A 204 4.37 -12.49 21.87
CA ILE A 204 3.95 -12.21 20.51
C ILE A 204 4.56 -10.90 20.03
N LYS A 205 5.15 -10.94 18.85
CA LYS A 205 5.60 -9.73 18.15
C LYS A 205 4.48 -9.19 17.29
N VAL A 206 4.49 -7.89 17.03
CA VAL A 206 3.41 -7.26 16.25
C VAL A 206 4.01 -6.55 15.06
N LEU A 207 3.45 -6.80 13.88
CA LEU A 207 3.72 -6.09 12.64
C LEU A 207 2.40 -5.57 12.09
N TYR A 208 2.30 -4.26 11.96
CA TYR A 208 1.11 -3.62 11.41
C TYR A 208 1.23 -3.44 9.90
N MET A 209 0.16 -3.72 9.17
CA MET A 209 0.00 -3.35 7.77
C MET A 209 -0.80 -2.04 7.70
N SER A 210 -0.33 -1.05 6.95
CA SER A 210 -1.04 0.23 6.84
C SER A 210 -1.08 0.77 5.41
N GLY A 211 -2.20 1.41 5.02
CA GLY A 211 -2.35 2.12 3.76
C GLY A 211 -1.91 3.60 3.88
N TYR A 212 -1.78 4.29 2.75
CA TYR A 212 -1.37 5.70 2.69
C TYR A 212 -2.27 6.67 3.49
N THR A 213 -3.53 6.30 3.73
CA THR A 213 -4.50 7.14 4.46
C THR A 213 -4.39 6.99 5.97
N ASP A 214 -3.68 5.98 6.45
CA ASP A 214 -3.62 5.60 7.86
C ASP A 214 -2.51 6.35 8.61
N ASP A 215 -1.53 6.90 7.89
CA ASP A 215 -0.42 7.70 8.46
C ASP A 215 -0.91 8.88 9.31
N THR A 216 -2.05 9.48 8.97
CA THR A 216 -2.63 10.59 9.73
C THR A 216 -3.21 10.12 11.08
N VAL A 217 -3.72 8.89 11.14
CA VAL A 217 -4.24 8.28 12.38
C VAL A 217 -3.09 7.80 13.28
N LEU A 218 -1.98 7.41 12.67
CA LEU A 218 -0.77 6.96 13.36
C LEU A 218 -0.03 8.12 14.07
N ARG A 219 -0.03 9.32 13.48
CA ARG A 219 0.67 10.51 14.00
C ARG A 219 0.07 11.13 15.28
N HIS A 220 -1.12 10.70 15.69
CA HIS A 220 -1.82 11.29 16.83
C HIS A 220 -1.69 10.50 18.14
N GLY A 221 -0.70 9.63 18.33
CA GLY A 221 -0.66 8.90 19.61
C GLY A 221 0.55 8.09 20.03
N VAL A 222 1.56 7.90 19.20
CA VAL A 222 2.80 7.18 19.62
C VAL A 222 3.99 7.79 18.90
N GLU A 223 5.11 7.99 19.61
CA GLU A 223 6.39 8.36 19.00
C GLU A 223 6.77 7.31 17.95
N GLU A 224 7.04 7.77 16.73
CA GLU A 224 7.21 7.02 15.47
C GLU A 224 8.34 5.96 15.47
N SER A 225 9.04 5.74 16.55
CA SER A 225 10.32 5.00 16.57
C SER A 225 10.25 3.56 17.07
N GLU A 226 9.10 3.05 17.56
CA GLU A 226 9.12 1.77 18.30
C GLU A 226 8.26 0.63 17.72
N VAL A 227 7.37 0.87 16.76
CA VAL A 227 6.46 -0.18 16.29
C VAL A 227 6.71 -0.52 14.82
N PRO A 228 6.96 -1.80 14.48
CA PRO A 228 7.19 -2.21 13.10
C PRO A 228 5.95 -2.05 12.22
N PHE A 229 6.13 -1.44 11.04
CA PHE A 229 5.09 -1.27 10.02
C PHE A 229 5.49 -1.84 8.67
N LEU A 230 4.49 -2.35 7.95
CA LEU A 230 4.55 -2.76 6.55
C LEU A 230 3.55 -1.91 5.76
N GLN A 231 4.06 -1.10 4.84
CA GLN A 231 3.21 -0.22 4.04
C GLN A 231 2.54 -0.96 2.89
N LYS A 232 1.25 -0.76 2.71
CA LYS A 232 0.47 -1.24 1.56
C LYS A 232 0.49 -0.18 0.44
N PRO A 233 0.64 -0.62 -0.86
CA PRO A 233 0.81 -1.99 -1.33
C PRO A 233 2.24 -2.51 -1.14
N PHE A 234 2.41 -3.79 -0.88
CA PHE A 234 3.70 -4.45 -0.73
C PHE A 234 3.87 -5.61 -1.71
N THR A 235 5.13 -5.94 -2.02
CA THR A 235 5.46 -7.15 -2.79
C THR A 235 5.68 -8.34 -1.85
N PRO A 236 5.65 -9.59 -2.35
CA PRO A 236 5.99 -10.78 -1.56
C PRO A 236 7.35 -10.67 -0.86
N GLU A 237 8.36 -10.15 -1.54
CA GLU A 237 9.72 -10.01 -1.03
C GLU A 237 9.78 -9.03 0.14
N VAL A 238 9.11 -7.87 0.02
CA VAL A 238 9.03 -6.85 1.08
C VAL A 238 8.28 -7.39 2.30
N LEU A 239 7.16 -8.10 2.10
CA LEU A 239 6.44 -8.75 3.18
C LEU A 239 7.37 -9.73 3.94
N MET A 240 8.07 -10.60 3.21
CA MET A 240 8.92 -11.62 3.82
C MET A 240 10.12 -11.02 4.54
N ALA A 241 10.78 -10.03 3.94
CA ALA A 241 11.89 -9.32 4.58
C ALA A 241 11.45 -8.68 5.90
N LYS A 242 10.28 -8.02 5.92
CA LYS A 242 9.77 -7.36 7.12
C LYS A 242 9.33 -8.35 8.20
N VAL A 243 8.71 -9.46 7.82
CA VAL A 243 8.36 -10.55 8.74
C VAL A 243 9.61 -11.12 9.40
N ARG A 244 10.68 -11.41 8.63
CA ARG A 244 11.95 -11.90 9.19
C ARG A 244 12.65 -10.87 10.06
N GLU A 245 12.66 -9.60 9.66
CA GLU A 245 13.21 -8.51 10.47
C GLU A 245 12.58 -8.51 11.87
N VAL A 246 11.23 -8.50 11.93
CA VAL A 246 10.50 -8.46 13.19
C VAL A 246 10.70 -9.74 14.00
N LEU A 247 10.66 -10.91 13.36
CA LEU A 247 10.88 -12.19 14.05
C LEU A 247 12.31 -12.34 14.58
N ASN A 248 13.31 -11.71 13.95
CA ASN A 248 14.71 -11.77 14.38
C ASN A 248 15.10 -10.69 15.41
N GLN A 249 14.29 -9.65 15.62
CA GLN A 249 14.52 -8.68 16.68
C GLN A 249 14.53 -9.41 18.03
N HIS A 250 15.68 -9.46 18.68
CA HIS A 250 15.80 -10.06 20.02
C HIS A 250 15.04 -9.23 21.05
N THR A 251 14.47 -9.90 22.04
CA THR A 251 13.75 -9.33 23.19
C THR A 251 14.66 -8.53 24.15
N SER A 252 15.75 -7.95 23.65
CA SER A 252 16.82 -7.34 24.42
C SER A 252 16.50 -5.98 25.05
N ASP A 253 15.32 -5.40 24.82
CA ASP A 253 15.00 -4.06 25.36
C ASP A 253 14.14 -4.04 26.62
N ARG A 254 13.74 -5.21 27.15
CA ARG A 254 12.95 -5.25 28.40
C ARG A 254 13.77 -5.20 29.69
N GLU A 255 15.11 -5.32 29.63
CA GLU A 255 15.96 -5.27 30.85
C GLU A 255 16.41 -3.87 31.26
N ARG A 256 16.12 -2.82 30.51
CA ARG A 256 16.57 -1.45 30.82
C ARG A 256 15.59 -0.58 31.61
N HIS A 257 14.39 -1.08 31.90
CA HIS A 257 13.39 -0.34 32.70
C HIS A 257 12.78 -1.23 33.77
N SER A 258 13.60 -1.69 34.68
CA SER A 258 13.15 -2.07 36.05
C SER A 258 13.82 -1.12 37.04
N PRO A 259 13.01 -0.54 37.96
CA PRO A 259 13.41 0.54 38.87
C PRO A 259 14.48 0.13 39.86
#